data_41258fd6d8e425e615838f7fffd599f7
#
_entry.id   41258fd6d8e425e615838f7fffd599f7
#
_cell.length_a   1.000
_cell.length_b   1.000
_cell.length_c   1.000
_cell.angle_alpha   90.00
_cell.angle_beta   90.00
_cell.angle_gamma   90.00
#
_symmetry.space_group_name_H-M   'P 1'
#
loop_
_entity.id
_entity.type
_entity.pdbx_description
1 polymer ?
#
loop_
_entity_poly.entity_id
_entity_poly.type
_entity_poly.pdbx_seq_one_letter_code
_entity_poly.pdbx_strand_id
1 'polypeptide(L)'
;LFDVFSFLKESLTQNVSVAVARRGGFRELVSRGEKGPISIVVKFRESSGRLATYQLAIDDDNGHPFVHREILKSRRGPKGKPWHFVDFSNGRGNAITNEAAYGQEGAKEERIEYELDDPSVLAIKGIGQFKDFRIVADFRSLIENWHISDFHIGDARPSVEAGYAEHLSSRGDNIAQVAQFLHEHHRDLFDRVLAAMSQRVPGVDKVEAKATEDGRIVLRFRDGAFKDPFIARFVSDGTIKMFAYLVLLYDPKPHPLMAIEEPENQLDPELLHELCEEFRAYA
;
A
#
# COMPACT_ATOMS: atom_id res chain seq x y z
N LEU A 1 11.53 8.68 -2.18
CA LEU A 1 10.94 7.58 -2.97
C LEU A 1 9.66 7.08 -2.32
N PHE A 2 9.65 6.78 -1.02
CA PHE A 2 8.47 6.30 -0.29
C PHE A 2 7.30 7.27 -0.40
N ASP A 3 7.56 8.56 -0.26
CA ASP A 3 6.52 9.58 -0.39
C ASP A 3 5.87 9.62 -1.80
N VAL A 4 6.58 9.25 -2.85
CA VAL A 4 6.00 9.14 -4.21
C VAL A 4 4.95 8.01 -4.26
N PHE A 5 5.21 6.87 -3.60
CA PHE A 5 4.22 5.79 -3.50
C PHE A 5 3.01 6.19 -2.67
N SER A 6 3.24 6.85 -1.52
CA SER A 6 2.16 7.40 -0.68
C SER A 6 1.33 8.41 -1.44
N PHE A 7 1.98 9.34 -2.15
CA PHE A 7 1.33 10.35 -2.97
C PHE A 7 0.43 9.73 -4.03
N LEU A 8 0.93 8.75 -4.78
CA LEU A 8 0.16 8.10 -5.84
C LEU A 8 -1.03 7.32 -5.27
N LYS A 9 -0.84 6.60 -4.15
CA LYS A 9 -1.92 5.89 -3.46
C LYS A 9 -2.98 6.85 -2.92
N GLU A 10 -2.59 7.96 -2.32
CA GLU A 10 -3.52 9.00 -1.84
C GLU A 10 -4.26 9.69 -3.00
N SER A 11 -3.55 10.01 -4.09
CA SER A 11 -4.17 10.59 -5.29
C SER A 11 -5.23 9.67 -5.88
N LEU A 12 -5.01 8.36 -5.85
CA LEU A 12 -5.97 7.37 -6.30
C LEU A 12 -7.15 7.22 -5.34
N THR A 13 -6.88 7.07 -4.05
CA THR A 13 -7.93 6.78 -3.06
C THR A 13 -8.79 8.02 -2.75
N GLN A 14 -8.20 9.20 -2.76
CA GLN A 14 -8.87 10.48 -2.54
C GLN A 14 -8.91 11.31 -3.83
N ASN A 15 -7.96 12.21 -4.02
CA ASN A 15 -7.68 12.94 -5.25
C ASN A 15 -6.31 13.65 -5.15
N VAL A 16 -5.86 14.25 -6.24
CA VAL A 16 -4.58 14.95 -6.32
C VAL A 16 -4.55 16.17 -5.39
N SER A 17 -5.64 16.91 -5.29
CA SER A 17 -5.69 18.12 -4.45
C SER A 17 -5.44 17.80 -2.98
N VAL A 18 -6.03 16.72 -2.47
CA VAL A 18 -5.81 16.26 -1.08
C VAL A 18 -4.38 15.76 -0.88
N ALA A 19 -3.85 14.98 -1.83
CA ALA A 19 -2.48 14.47 -1.75
C ALA A 19 -1.43 15.59 -1.75
N VAL A 20 -1.65 16.64 -2.54
CA VAL A 20 -0.81 17.85 -2.59
C VAL A 20 -0.94 18.66 -1.30
N ALA A 21 -2.17 18.89 -0.82
CA ALA A 21 -2.42 19.69 0.39
C ALA A 21 -1.75 19.09 1.64
N ARG A 22 -1.75 17.76 1.78
CA ARG A 22 -1.08 17.05 2.89
C ARG A 22 0.44 17.25 2.92
N ARG A 23 1.04 17.64 1.80
CA ARG A 23 2.48 17.89 1.64
C ARG A 23 2.86 19.38 1.63
N GLY A 24 1.95 20.23 2.10
CA GLY A 24 2.19 21.68 2.18
C GLY A 24 1.91 22.45 0.89
N GLY A 25 1.32 21.81 -0.11
CA GLY A 25 0.95 22.44 -1.38
C GLY A 25 1.88 22.12 -2.55
N PHE A 26 1.47 22.51 -3.75
CA PHE A 26 2.16 22.13 -5.00
C PHE A 26 3.62 22.61 -5.05
N ARG A 27 3.89 23.81 -4.54
CA ARG A 27 5.24 24.40 -4.54
C ARG A 27 6.27 23.62 -3.72
N GLU A 28 5.82 22.95 -2.66
CA GLU A 28 6.69 22.13 -1.81
C GLU A 28 7.04 20.77 -2.47
N LEU A 29 6.26 20.35 -3.45
CA LEU A 29 6.49 19.10 -4.20
C LEU A 29 7.36 19.31 -5.43
N VAL A 30 7.39 20.53 -5.99
CA VAL A 30 8.23 20.84 -7.15
C VAL A 30 9.68 21.02 -6.72
N SER A 31 10.61 20.42 -7.47
CA SER A 31 12.05 20.60 -7.23
C SER A 31 12.43 22.08 -7.26
N ARG A 32 13.29 22.52 -6.34
CA ARG A 32 13.69 23.92 -6.23
C ARG A 32 14.31 24.41 -7.55
N GLY A 33 13.77 25.49 -8.09
CA GLY A 33 14.22 26.09 -9.35
C GLY A 33 13.54 25.55 -10.60
N GLU A 34 12.79 24.46 -10.50
CA GLU A 34 12.02 23.92 -11.61
C GLU A 34 10.64 24.59 -11.72
N LYS A 35 10.07 24.55 -12.91
CA LYS A 35 8.71 25.02 -13.21
C LYS A 35 8.01 24.00 -14.08
N GLY A 36 6.70 23.87 -13.93
CA GLY A 36 5.87 22.99 -14.73
C GLY A 36 5.36 21.78 -13.97
N PRO A 37 4.73 20.83 -14.68
CA PRO A 37 4.03 19.74 -14.04
C PRO A 37 4.98 18.74 -13.39
N ILE A 38 4.53 18.19 -12.26
CA ILE A 38 5.15 17.03 -11.61
C ILE A 38 4.80 15.80 -12.43
N SER A 39 5.79 15.02 -12.83
CA SER A 39 5.59 13.82 -13.66
C SER A 39 5.99 12.56 -12.90
N ILE A 40 5.08 11.57 -12.86
CA ILE A 40 5.30 10.24 -12.30
C ILE A 40 5.09 9.21 -13.40
N VAL A 41 6.04 8.28 -13.55
CA VAL A 41 5.94 7.17 -14.51
C VAL A 41 6.09 5.85 -13.76
N VAL A 42 5.05 5.02 -13.83
CA VAL A 42 5.06 3.66 -13.26
C VAL A 42 5.03 2.63 -14.37
N LYS A 43 5.93 1.67 -14.33
CA LYS A 43 5.93 0.49 -15.20
C LYS A 43 5.59 -0.73 -14.37
N PHE A 44 4.61 -1.49 -14.78
CA PHE A 44 4.15 -2.66 -14.07
C PHE A 44 3.81 -3.80 -15.05
N ARG A 45 3.70 -5.02 -14.52
CA ARG A 45 3.17 -6.15 -15.27
C ARG A 45 1.70 -6.32 -14.93
N GLU A 46 0.87 -6.31 -15.96
CA GLU A 46 -0.55 -6.66 -15.84
C GLU A 46 -0.73 -8.15 -15.51
N SER A 47 -1.93 -8.57 -15.13
CA SER A 47 -2.26 -9.97 -14.80
C SER A 47 -1.92 -10.97 -15.91
N SER A 48 -1.91 -10.53 -17.19
CA SER A 48 -1.45 -11.32 -18.34
C SER A 48 0.08 -11.44 -18.47
N GLY A 49 0.85 -10.78 -17.60
CA GLY A 49 2.32 -10.73 -17.62
C GLY A 49 2.93 -9.69 -18.58
N ARG A 50 2.11 -8.94 -19.33
CA ARG A 50 2.57 -7.90 -20.24
C ARG A 50 2.98 -6.63 -19.49
N LEU A 51 3.95 -5.90 -20.07
CA LEU A 51 4.42 -4.64 -19.49
C LEU A 51 3.50 -3.49 -19.86
N ALA A 52 2.89 -2.89 -18.88
CA ALA A 52 2.12 -1.66 -19.00
C ALA A 52 2.90 -0.46 -18.43
N THR A 53 2.54 0.73 -18.87
CA THR A 53 3.13 1.99 -18.42
C THR A 53 2.01 2.97 -18.08
N TYR A 54 2.01 3.42 -16.85
CA TYR A 54 1.18 4.53 -16.39
C TYR A 54 2.01 5.81 -16.31
N GLN A 55 1.47 6.89 -16.81
CA GLN A 55 2.06 8.22 -16.80
C GLN A 55 1.06 9.20 -16.20
N LEU A 56 1.47 9.91 -15.17
CA LEU A 56 0.70 10.94 -14.50
C LEU A 56 1.50 12.23 -14.52
N ALA A 57 0.92 13.31 -15.00
CA ALA A 57 1.45 14.65 -14.87
C ALA A 57 0.42 15.52 -14.13
N ILE A 58 0.87 16.23 -13.13
CA ILE A 58 0.05 17.07 -12.24
C ILE A 58 0.56 18.50 -12.35
N ASP A 59 -0.34 19.44 -12.47
CA ASP A 59 -0.02 20.88 -12.47
C ASP A 59 -0.92 21.62 -11.51
N ASP A 60 -0.67 22.90 -11.32
CA ASP A 60 -1.41 23.77 -10.39
C ASP A 60 -1.89 25.03 -11.09
N ASP A 61 -3.15 25.34 -10.95
CA ASP A 61 -3.73 26.62 -11.36
C ASP A 61 -4.12 27.45 -10.13
N ASN A 62 -3.24 28.36 -9.73
CA ASN A 62 -3.45 29.30 -8.63
C ASN A 62 -3.85 28.64 -7.29
N GLY A 63 -3.21 27.53 -6.93
CA GLY A 63 -3.48 26.78 -5.70
C GLY A 63 -4.58 25.71 -5.85
N HIS A 64 -4.95 25.40 -7.10
CA HIS A 64 -5.87 24.34 -7.44
C HIS A 64 -5.15 23.24 -8.23
N PRO A 65 -4.56 22.25 -7.56
CA PRO A 65 -3.86 21.14 -8.23
C PRO A 65 -4.84 20.30 -9.06
N PHE A 66 -4.44 19.94 -10.25
CA PHE A 66 -5.25 19.16 -11.19
C PHE A 66 -4.40 18.14 -11.97
N VAL A 67 -5.06 17.15 -12.56
CA VAL A 67 -4.42 16.17 -13.44
C VAL A 67 -4.25 16.79 -14.82
N HIS A 68 -3.02 17.27 -15.08
CA HIS A 68 -2.66 17.82 -16.39
C HIS A 68 -2.67 16.76 -17.49
N ARG A 69 -2.14 15.57 -17.20
CA ARG A 69 -2.11 14.44 -18.13
C ARG A 69 -2.15 13.11 -17.39
N GLU A 70 -2.96 12.17 -17.88
CA GLU A 70 -3.03 10.81 -17.35
C GLU A 70 -3.12 9.82 -18.52
N ILE A 71 -2.17 8.89 -18.60
CA ILE A 71 -2.09 7.89 -19.67
C ILE A 71 -1.80 6.52 -19.07
N LEU A 72 -2.63 5.54 -19.39
CA LEU A 72 -2.33 4.12 -19.18
C LEU A 72 -2.21 3.42 -20.52
N LYS A 73 -1.03 2.86 -20.80
CA LYS A 73 -0.74 2.23 -22.10
C LYS A 73 0.00 0.91 -21.92
N SER A 74 -0.25 -0.03 -22.82
CA SER A 74 0.47 -1.29 -22.94
C SER A 74 0.76 -1.63 -24.40
N ARG A 75 1.80 -2.43 -24.66
CA ARG A 75 2.18 -2.89 -26.00
C ARG A 75 1.79 -4.34 -26.19
N ARG A 76 1.24 -4.69 -27.35
CA ARG A 76 0.97 -6.08 -27.72
C ARG A 76 2.23 -6.96 -27.82
N GLY A 77 3.36 -6.35 -28.20
CA GLY A 77 4.64 -7.03 -28.41
C GLY A 77 5.76 -6.04 -28.69
N PRO A 78 6.98 -6.53 -29.01
CA PRO A 78 8.17 -5.68 -29.13
C PRO A 78 8.06 -4.59 -30.20
N LYS A 79 7.31 -4.83 -31.28
CA LYS A 79 7.19 -3.95 -32.44
C LYS A 79 5.82 -3.28 -32.62
N GLY A 80 4.85 -3.58 -31.76
CA GLY A 80 3.48 -3.01 -31.87
C GLY A 80 3.40 -1.58 -31.35
N LYS A 81 2.49 -0.76 -31.92
CA LYS A 81 2.10 0.50 -31.28
C LYS A 81 1.40 0.20 -29.95
N PRO A 82 1.67 0.99 -28.89
CA PRO A 82 0.96 0.82 -27.62
C PRO A 82 -0.52 1.17 -27.77
N TRP A 83 -1.39 0.40 -27.17
CA TRP A 83 -2.77 0.81 -26.93
C TRP A 83 -2.81 1.74 -25.72
N HIS A 84 -3.54 2.84 -25.84
CA HIS A 84 -3.79 3.76 -24.73
C HIS A 84 -5.15 3.40 -24.13
N PHE A 85 -5.13 2.64 -23.04
CA PHE A 85 -6.35 2.21 -22.34
C PHE A 85 -7.08 3.39 -21.69
N VAL A 86 -6.33 4.36 -21.22
CA VAL A 86 -6.79 5.64 -20.70
C VAL A 86 -5.90 6.74 -21.27
N ASP A 87 -6.49 7.83 -21.72
CA ASP A 87 -5.79 9.00 -22.22
C ASP A 87 -6.59 10.26 -21.90
N PHE A 88 -6.25 10.93 -20.79
CA PHE A 88 -6.94 12.10 -20.26
C PHE A 88 -6.02 13.30 -20.14
N SER A 89 -6.61 14.48 -20.24
CA SER A 89 -5.97 15.77 -20.00
C SER A 89 -7.00 16.73 -19.39
N ASN A 90 -6.66 17.34 -18.26
CA ASN A 90 -7.52 18.33 -17.59
C ASN A 90 -8.97 17.84 -17.38
N GLY A 91 -9.13 16.60 -16.89
CA GLY A 91 -10.43 16.00 -16.62
C GLY A 91 -11.18 15.49 -17.87
N ARG A 92 -10.69 15.69 -19.10
CA ARG A 92 -11.30 15.21 -20.33
C ARG A 92 -10.43 14.23 -21.06
N GLY A 93 -11.02 13.20 -21.65
CA GLY A 93 -10.26 12.22 -22.40
C GLY A 93 -11.10 11.06 -22.85
N ASN A 94 -10.41 9.97 -23.18
CA ASN A 94 -11.05 8.77 -23.68
C ASN A 94 -10.47 7.50 -23.07
N ALA A 95 -11.28 6.46 -23.08
CA ALA A 95 -10.88 5.12 -22.68
C ALA A 95 -11.27 4.09 -23.74
N ILE A 96 -10.50 2.99 -23.82
CA ILE A 96 -10.78 1.88 -24.71
C ILE A 96 -11.97 1.08 -24.16
N THR A 97 -12.95 0.75 -25.03
CA THR A 97 -14.13 -0.02 -24.67
C THR A 97 -14.06 -1.48 -25.12
N ASN A 98 -13.18 -1.81 -26.06
CA ASN A 98 -13.00 -3.14 -26.61
C ASN A 98 -11.73 -3.84 -26.10
N GLU A 99 -11.43 -3.71 -24.80
CA GLU A 99 -10.23 -4.28 -24.19
C GLU A 99 -10.08 -5.79 -24.45
N ALA A 100 -11.19 -6.52 -24.57
CA ALA A 100 -11.19 -7.96 -24.91
C ALA A 100 -10.56 -8.27 -26.28
N ALA A 101 -10.53 -7.32 -27.21
CA ALA A 101 -9.86 -7.44 -28.49
C ALA A 101 -8.34 -7.19 -28.42
N TYR A 102 -7.85 -6.72 -27.27
CA TYR A 102 -6.42 -6.47 -27.07
C TYR A 102 -5.61 -7.77 -27.21
N GLY A 103 -4.64 -7.74 -28.11
CA GLY A 103 -3.82 -8.92 -28.42
C GLY A 103 -4.31 -9.73 -29.63
N GLN A 104 -5.50 -9.50 -30.15
CA GLN A 104 -5.96 -10.12 -31.39
C GLN A 104 -5.30 -9.45 -32.61
N GLU A 105 -4.94 -10.26 -33.62
CA GLU A 105 -4.33 -9.75 -34.85
C GLU A 105 -5.35 -8.91 -35.63
N GLY A 106 -4.92 -7.71 -36.09
CA GLY A 106 -5.79 -6.81 -36.85
C GLY A 106 -6.80 -5.99 -36.04
N ALA A 107 -6.96 -6.24 -34.73
CA ALA A 107 -7.88 -5.47 -33.91
C ALA A 107 -7.48 -4.00 -33.81
N LYS A 108 -8.46 -3.12 -33.92
CA LYS A 108 -8.32 -1.66 -33.73
C LYS A 108 -8.93 -1.26 -32.40
N GLU A 109 -8.42 -0.15 -31.85
CA GLU A 109 -8.96 0.44 -30.63
C GLU A 109 -10.33 1.08 -30.89
N GLU A 110 -11.29 0.75 -30.06
CA GLU A 110 -12.58 1.46 -29.97
C GLU A 110 -12.58 2.29 -28.70
N ARG A 111 -12.95 3.57 -28.80
CA ARG A 111 -12.83 4.53 -27.71
C ARG A 111 -14.12 5.29 -27.49
N ILE A 112 -14.40 5.60 -26.23
CA ILE A 112 -15.46 6.54 -25.83
C ILE A 112 -14.83 7.70 -25.07
N GLU A 113 -15.36 8.89 -25.32
CA GLU A 113 -14.98 10.11 -24.60
C GLU A 113 -15.70 10.19 -23.25
N TYR A 114 -14.95 10.64 -22.25
CA TYR A 114 -15.44 10.87 -20.88
C TYR A 114 -14.98 12.24 -20.41
N GLU A 115 -15.79 12.85 -19.54
CA GLU A 115 -15.46 14.07 -18.83
C GLU A 115 -15.68 13.84 -17.34
N LEU A 116 -14.70 14.24 -16.53
CA LEU A 116 -14.74 14.19 -15.07
C LEU A 116 -15.21 15.55 -14.57
N ASP A 117 -16.13 15.56 -13.60
CA ASP A 117 -16.60 16.81 -12.97
C ASP A 117 -15.48 17.51 -12.19
N ASP A 118 -14.54 16.74 -11.61
CA ASP A 118 -13.41 17.26 -10.86
C ASP A 118 -12.10 16.86 -11.56
N PRO A 119 -11.34 17.83 -12.14
CA PRO A 119 -10.08 17.55 -12.81
C PRO A 119 -8.94 17.14 -11.85
N SER A 120 -9.15 17.20 -10.54
CA SER A 120 -8.20 16.67 -9.54
C SER A 120 -8.34 15.17 -9.31
N VAL A 121 -9.39 14.53 -9.81
CA VAL A 121 -9.63 13.09 -9.70
C VAL A 121 -8.91 12.34 -10.83
N LEU A 122 -8.23 11.24 -10.49
CA LEU A 122 -7.63 10.36 -11.49
C LEU A 122 -8.70 9.62 -12.29
N ALA A 123 -8.58 9.60 -13.62
CA ALA A 123 -9.50 8.88 -14.49
C ALA A 123 -9.52 7.38 -14.20
N ILE A 124 -8.36 6.78 -13.86
CA ILE A 124 -8.26 5.36 -13.46
C ILE A 124 -9.10 5.05 -12.22
N LYS A 125 -9.36 6.03 -11.33
CA LYS A 125 -10.21 5.84 -10.15
C LYS A 125 -11.67 5.58 -10.53
N GLY A 126 -12.20 6.36 -11.46
CA GLY A 126 -13.58 6.22 -11.93
C GLY A 126 -13.75 5.03 -12.87
N ILE A 127 -12.96 5.00 -13.94
CA ILE A 127 -13.04 3.99 -15.00
C ILE A 127 -12.72 2.58 -14.47
N GLY A 128 -11.73 2.45 -13.59
CA GLY A 128 -11.31 1.17 -13.01
C GLY A 128 -12.34 0.49 -12.08
N GLN A 129 -13.52 1.09 -11.88
CA GLN A 129 -14.62 0.45 -11.15
C GLN A 129 -15.51 -0.43 -12.05
N PHE A 130 -15.40 -0.28 -13.36
CA PHE A 130 -16.20 -1.05 -14.32
C PHE A 130 -15.46 -2.30 -14.79
N LYS A 131 -16.18 -3.42 -14.92
CA LYS A 131 -15.61 -4.73 -15.29
C LYS A 131 -15.01 -4.78 -16.69
N ASP A 132 -15.41 -3.88 -17.57
CA ASP A 132 -14.95 -3.81 -18.95
C ASP A 132 -13.55 -3.25 -19.10
N PHE A 133 -13.03 -2.58 -18.06
CA PHE A 133 -11.70 -1.95 -18.05
C PHE A 133 -10.72 -2.73 -17.15
N ARG A 134 -10.39 -3.95 -17.52
CA ARG A 134 -9.59 -4.89 -16.70
C ARG A 134 -8.19 -4.37 -16.39
N ILE A 135 -7.47 -3.85 -17.39
CA ILE A 135 -6.11 -3.35 -17.17
C ILE A 135 -6.10 -2.12 -16.24
N VAL A 136 -7.15 -1.30 -16.31
CA VAL A 136 -7.34 -0.15 -15.42
C VAL A 136 -7.65 -0.62 -14.01
N ALA A 137 -8.54 -1.62 -13.87
CA ALA A 137 -8.88 -2.23 -12.60
C ALA A 137 -7.68 -2.95 -11.96
N ASP A 138 -6.88 -3.68 -12.75
CA ASP A 138 -5.64 -4.33 -12.30
C ASP A 138 -4.64 -3.30 -11.76
N PHE A 139 -4.43 -2.20 -12.49
CA PHE A 139 -3.51 -1.16 -12.04
C PHE A 139 -4.01 -0.41 -10.80
N ARG A 140 -5.30 -0.10 -10.76
CA ARG A 140 -5.93 0.48 -9.58
C ARG A 140 -5.76 -0.43 -8.37
N SER A 141 -6.08 -1.72 -8.51
CA SER A 141 -5.93 -2.72 -7.45
C SER A 141 -4.46 -2.87 -7.02
N LEU A 142 -3.52 -2.83 -7.95
CA LEU A 142 -2.08 -2.85 -7.64
C LEU A 142 -1.70 -1.72 -6.69
N ILE A 143 -2.12 -0.47 -6.98
CA ILE A 143 -1.79 0.70 -6.16
C ILE A 143 -2.53 0.66 -4.81
N GLU A 144 -3.80 0.31 -4.81
CA GLU A 144 -4.62 0.24 -3.59
C GLU A 144 -4.05 -0.76 -2.58
N ASN A 145 -3.46 -1.85 -3.07
CA ASN A 145 -2.87 -2.90 -2.24
C ASN A 145 -1.37 -2.69 -1.91
N TRP A 146 -0.76 -1.59 -2.31
CA TRP A 146 0.58 -1.24 -1.81
C TRP A 146 0.53 -1.03 -0.31
N HIS A 147 1.51 -1.57 0.40
CA HIS A 147 1.72 -1.26 1.80
C HIS A 147 2.93 -0.34 1.94
N ILE A 148 2.69 0.83 2.50
CA ILE A 148 3.74 1.82 2.78
C ILE A 148 3.75 1.99 4.28
N SER A 149 4.81 1.49 4.91
CA SER A 149 4.94 1.40 6.35
C SER A 149 5.84 2.51 6.89
N ASP A 150 5.32 3.21 7.89
CA ASP A 150 6.02 4.15 8.75
C ASP A 150 5.62 3.82 10.19
N PHE A 151 6.19 2.71 10.70
CA PHE A 151 5.81 2.20 12.01
C PHE A 151 6.24 3.11 13.15
N HIS A 152 5.27 3.61 13.87
CA HIS A 152 5.46 4.35 15.10
C HIS A 152 5.14 3.45 16.30
N ILE A 153 6.19 2.94 16.97
CA ILE A 153 6.02 2.00 18.09
C ILE A 153 5.13 2.58 19.19
N GLY A 154 5.15 3.90 19.39
CA GLY A 154 4.24 4.58 20.29
C GLY A 154 2.76 4.33 19.98
N ASP A 155 2.41 4.20 18.71
CA ASP A 155 1.02 3.96 18.27
C ASP A 155 0.63 2.48 18.40
N ALA A 156 1.59 1.56 18.32
CA ALA A 156 1.35 0.11 18.47
C ALA A 156 1.17 -0.36 19.92
N ARG A 157 1.59 0.44 20.91
CA ARG A 157 1.59 0.09 22.34
C ARG A 157 0.25 0.23 23.05
N PRO A 158 -0.58 1.26 22.76
CA PRO A 158 -1.83 1.47 23.45
C PRO A 158 -2.83 0.33 23.22
N SER A 159 -3.75 0.17 24.16
CA SER A 159 -4.97 -0.60 23.89
C SER A 159 -5.80 0.14 22.86
N VAL A 160 -6.39 -0.60 21.93
CA VAL A 160 -7.29 -0.07 20.90
C VAL A 160 -8.73 -0.52 21.17
N GLU A 161 -9.70 0.22 20.68
CA GLU A 161 -11.09 -0.24 20.73
C GLU A 161 -11.25 -1.57 20.02
N ALA A 162 -12.12 -2.44 20.54
CA ALA A 162 -12.43 -3.70 19.89
C ALA A 162 -13.02 -3.41 18.50
N GLY A 163 -12.47 -4.03 17.49
CA GLY A 163 -12.87 -3.82 16.11
C GLY A 163 -12.24 -4.85 15.19
N TYR A 164 -12.66 -4.84 13.95
CA TYR A 164 -12.19 -5.75 12.92
C TYR A 164 -11.14 -5.08 12.05
N ALA A 165 -9.98 -5.72 11.90
CA ALA A 165 -8.93 -5.28 10.99
C ALA A 165 -8.24 -6.48 10.37
N GLU A 166 -8.34 -6.62 9.04
CA GLU A 166 -7.70 -7.71 8.29
C GLU A 166 -6.22 -7.41 8.01
N HIS A 167 -5.88 -6.14 7.80
CA HIS A 167 -4.55 -5.70 7.38
C HIS A 167 -3.96 -4.69 8.34
N LEU A 168 -2.65 -4.74 8.48
CA LEU A 168 -1.91 -3.79 9.30
C LEU A 168 -1.95 -2.39 8.67
N SER A 169 -2.23 -1.38 9.49
CA SER A 169 -2.15 0.01 9.06
C SER A 169 -0.71 0.45 8.79
N SER A 170 -0.51 1.53 8.05
CA SER A 170 0.83 2.06 7.76
C SER A 170 1.61 2.43 9.03
N ARG A 171 0.93 2.81 10.12
CA ARG A 171 1.53 3.19 11.41
C ARG A 171 1.61 2.05 12.42
N GLY A 172 0.93 0.94 12.16
CA GLY A 172 0.89 -0.22 13.08
C GLY A 172 -0.02 -0.04 14.29
N ASP A 173 -0.82 1.02 14.36
CA ASP A 173 -1.70 1.36 15.48
C ASP A 173 -2.82 0.33 15.72
N ASN A 174 -3.19 -0.44 14.70
CA ASN A 174 -4.21 -1.50 14.77
C ASN A 174 -3.65 -2.92 14.96
N ILE A 175 -2.37 -3.07 15.33
CA ILE A 175 -1.71 -4.38 15.40
C ILE A 175 -2.42 -5.39 16.32
N ALA A 176 -3.05 -4.93 17.41
CA ALA A 176 -3.80 -5.79 18.33
C ALA A 176 -5.06 -6.37 17.67
N GLN A 177 -5.76 -5.59 16.85
CA GLN A 177 -6.94 -6.03 16.10
C GLN A 177 -6.54 -7.04 15.01
N VAL A 178 -5.45 -6.77 14.27
CA VAL A 178 -4.94 -7.70 13.24
C VAL A 178 -4.45 -9.01 13.87
N ALA A 179 -3.76 -8.95 15.01
CA ALA A 179 -3.35 -10.15 15.73
C ALA A 179 -4.55 -10.98 16.20
N GLN A 180 -5.62 -10.34 16.65
CA GLN A 180 -6.88 -11.03 16.98
C GLN A 180 -7.51 -11.65 15.73
N PHE A 181 -7.62 -10.91 14.65
CA PHE A 181 -8.15 -11.40 13.38
C PHE A 181 -7.39 -12.64 12.87
N LEU A 182 -6.05 -12.59 12.85
CA LEU A 182 -5.23 -13.75 12.48
C LEU A 182 -5.46 -14.94 13.41
N HIS A 183 -5.55 -14.69 14.71
CA HIS A 183 -5.82 -15.76 15.68
C HIS A 183 -7.17 -16.45 15.48
N GLU A 184 -8.21 -15.69 15.11
CA GLU A 184 -9.58 -16.19 14.97
C GLU A 184 -9.86 -16.81 13.59
N HIS A 185 -9.29 -16.24 12.52
CA HIS A 185 -9.63 -16.59 11.13
C HIS A 185 -8.50 -17.24 10.34
N HIS A 186 -7.24 -17.05 10.74
CA HIS A 186 -6.03 -17.55 10.06
C HIS A 186 -5.03 -18.12 11.06
N ARG A 187 -5.50 -19.10 11.83
CA ARG A 187 -4.74 -19.67 12.94
C ARG A 187 -3.38 -20.20 12.55
N ASP A 188 -3.28 -20.85 11.40
CA ASP A 188 -2.04 -21.39 10.85
C ASP A 188 -1.00 -20.28 10.57
N LEU A 189 -1.44 -19.15 10.01
CA LEU A 189 -0.57 -17.99 9.81
C LEU A 189 -0.14 -17.36 11.13
N PHE A 190 -1.07 -17.23 12.09
CA PHE A 190 -0.74 -16.70 13.39
C PHE A 190 0.25 -17.59 14.15
N ASP A 191 0.09 -18.91 14.10
CA ASP A 191 1.04 -19.84 14.72
C ASP A 191 2.42 -19.77 14.06
N ARG A 192 2.52 -19.49 12.75
CA ARG A 192 3.79 -19.20 12.07
C ARG A 192 4.43 -17.89 12.56
N VAL A 193 3.64 -16.83 12.74
CA VAL A 193 4.11 -15.56 13.33
C VAL A 193 4.68 -15.82 14.73
N LEU A 194 3.97 -16.59 15.57
CA LEU A 194 4.43 -16.93 16.92
C LEU A 194 5.72 -17.77 16.90
N ALA A 195 5.82 -18.74 16.00
CA ALA A 195 7.03 -19.56 15.84
C ALA A 195 8.22 -18.70 15.42
N ALA A 196 8.02 -17.77 14.47
CA ALA A 196 9.06 -16.84 14.05
C ALA A 196 9.47 -15.89 15.18
N MET A 197 8.52 -15.39 15.98
CA MET A 197 8.82 -14.57 17.16
C MET A 197 9.65 -15.33 18.19
N SER A 198 9.22 -16.53 18.57
CA SER A 198 9.94 -17.34 19.57
C SER A 198 11.34 -17.74 19.13
N GLN A 199 11.55 -17.94 17.85
CA GLN A 199 12.85 -18.27 17.28
C GLN A 199 13.83 -17.08 17.26
N ARG A 200 13.33 -15.87 16.99
CA ARG A 200 14.15 -14.68 16.71
C ARG A 200 14.27 -13.71 17.87
N VAL A 201 13.26 -13.66 18.73
CA VAL A 201 13.25 -12.73 19.88
C VAL A 201 13.43 -13.52 21.17
N PRO A 202 14.62 -13.52 21.77
CA PRO A 202 14.87 -14.24 23.02
C PRO A 202 13.86 -13.85 24.11
N GLY A 203 13.32 -14.86 24.80
CA GLY A 203 12.39 -14.66 25.91
C GLY A 203 10.93 -14.50 25.50
N VAL A 204 10.57 -14.41 24.21
CA VAL A 204 9.18 -14.33 23.79
C VAL A 204 8.67 -15.71 23.38
N ASP A 205 7.86 -16.33 24.25
CA ASP A 205 7.25 -17.64 23.98
C ASP A 205 5.89 -17.55 23.32
N LYS A 206 5.13 -16.47 23.63
CA LYS A 206 3.76 -16.31 23.12
C LYS A 206 3.36 -14.85 23.05
N VAL A 207 2.56 -14.51 22.03
CA VAL A 207 1.85 -13.24 21.94
C VAL A 207 0.35 -13.50 21.86
N GLU A 208 -0.42 -12.74 22.58
CA GLU A 208 -1.89 -12.84 22.63
C GLU A 208 -2.52 -11.46 22.47
N ALA A 209 -3.59 -11.37 21.69
CA ALA A 209 -4.50 -10.24 21.72
C ALA A 209 -5.63 -10.58 22.70
N LYS A 210 -5.84 -9.76 23.72
CA LYS A 210 -6.86 -10.01 24.75
C LYS A 210 -7.80 -8.82 24.90
N ALA A 211 -9.11 -9.12 24.85
CA ALA A 211 -10.13 -8.15 25.18
C ALA A 211 -10.08 -7.79 26.68
N THR A 212 -10.23 -6.53 26.99
CA THR A 212 -10.37 -5.97 28.33
C THR A 212 -11.84 -5.76 28.68
N GLU A 213 -12.16 -5.57 29.97
CA GLU A 213 -13.54 -5.42 30.44
C GLU A 213 -14.21 -4.14 29.89
N ASP A 214 -13.44 -3.13 29.55
CA ASP A 214 -13.90 -1.87 28.93
C ASP A 214 -14.04 -1.94 27.40
N GLY A 215 -14.01 -3.15 26.82
CA GLY A 215 -14.23 -3.35 25.38
C GLY A 215 -13.03 -2.96 24.50
N ARG A 216 -11.82 -2.91 25.06
CA ARG A 216 -10.59 -2.66 24.31
C ARG A 216 -9.82 -3.96 24.08
N ILE A 217 -8.82 -3.92 23.19
CA ILE A 217 -7.90 -5.02 22.93
C ILE A 217 -6.50 -4.58 23.32
N VAL A 218 -5.78 -5.45 24.03
CA VAL A 218 -4.37 -5.26 24.39
C VAL A 218 -3.54 -6.44 23.91
N LEU A 219 -2.33 -6.15 23.42
CA LEU A 219 -1.33 -7.19 23.19
C LEU A 219 -0.64 -7.56 24.50
N ARG A 220 -0.49 -8.87 24.71
CA ARG A 220 0.24 -9.46 25.82
C ARG A 220 1.35 -10.36 25.27
N PHE A 221 2.53 -10.22 25.84
CA PHE A 221 3.70 -11.02 25.52
C PHE A 221 4.04 -11.88 26.72
N ARG A 222 4.21 -13.18 26.52
CA ARG A 222 4.64 -14.11 27.54
C ARG A 222 6.11 -14.41 27.32
N ASP A 223 6.89 -14.28 28.39
CA ASP A 223 8.27 -14.72 28.51
C ASP A 223 8.30 -15.96 29.42
N GLY A 224 8.95 -17.02 28.99
CA GLY A 224 9.01 -18.28 29.74
C GLY A 224 9.64 -18.19 31.14
N ALA A 225 10.43 -17.14 31.39
CA ALA A 225 11.00 -16.86 32.70
C ALA A 225 10.00 -16.30 33.70
N PHE A 226 8.80 -15.82 33.27
CA PHE A 226 7.82 -15.17 34.14
C PHE A 226 6.47 -15.86 34.08
N LYS A 227 5.78 -15.89 35.23
CA LYS A 227 4.44 -16.50 35.36
C LYS A 227 3.37 -15.70 34.61
N ASP A 228 3.44 -14.37 34.73
CA ASP A 228 2.43 -13.45 34.19
C ASP A 228 2.91 -12.81 32.85
N PRO A 229 2.02 -12.67 31.88
CA PRO A 229 2.36 -12.02 30.63
C PRO A 229 2.53 -10.50 30.82
N PHE A 230 3.45 -9.91 30.05
CA PHE A 230 3.63 -8.46 29.97
C PHE A 230 2.68 -7.86 28.94
N ILE A 231 2.03 -6.75 29.26
CA ILE A 231 1.33 -5.96 28.25
C ILE A 231 2.35 -5.23 27.37
N ALA A 232 1.97 -4.94 26.12
CA ALA A 232 2.85 -4.30 25.12
C ALA A 232 3.55 -3.03 25.63
N ARG A 233 2.93 -2.31 26.57
CA ARG A 233 3.51 -1.10 27.19
C ARG A 233 4.87 -1.34 27.87
N PHE A 234 5.12 -2.55 28.37
CA PHE A 234 6.34 -2.90 29.11
C PHE A 234 7.32 -3.77 28.29
N VAL A 235 7.02 -3.99 27.03
CA VAL A 235 7.85 -4.78 26.11
C VAL A 235 8.80 -3.84 25.35
N SER A 236 9.98 -4.32 24.95
CA SER A 236 10.94 -3.50 24.21
C SER A 236 10.37 -3.04 22.86
N ASP A 237 10.86 -1.88 22.36
CA ASP A 237 10.46 -1.36 21.06
C ASP A 237 10.79 -2.35 19.93
N GLY A 238 11.98 -2.92 19.96
CA GLY A 238 12.42 -3.91 18.97
C GLY A 238 11.54 -5.15 18.93
N THR A 239 11.09 -5.65 20.07
CA THR A 239 10.17 -6.79 20.15
C THR A 239 8.83 -6.50 19.51
N ILE A 240 8.24 -5.33 19.79
CA ILE A 240 6.96 -4.92 19.19
C ILE A 240 7.13 -4.70 17.69
N LYS A 241 8.23 -4.07 17.27
CA LYS A 241 8.52 -3.81 15.86
C LYS A 241 8.71 -5.10 15.07
N MET A 242 9.45 -6.07 15.62
CA MET A 242 9.60 -7.39 15.03
C MET A 242 8.24 -8.09 14.88
N PHE A 243 7.41 -8.06 15.92
CA PHE A 243 6.06 -8.62 15.84
C PHE A 243 5.21 -7.95 14.76
N ALA A 244 5.26 -6.61 14.64
CA ALA A 244 4.54 -5.87 13.61
C ALA A 244 5.01 -6.26 12.19
N TYR A 245 6.30 -6.41 11.97
CA TYR A 245 6.82 -6.86 10.68
C TYR A 245 6.43 -8.30 10.36
N LEU A 246 6.48 -9.20 11.33
CA LEU A 246 6.02 -10.57 11.09
C LEU A 246 4.53 -10.63 10.78
N VAL A 247 3.68 -9.87 11.49
CA VAL A 247 2.25 -9.76 11.18
C VAL A 247 2.04 -9.22 9.76
N LEU A 248 2.83 -8.23 9.31
CA LEU A 248 2.78 -7.69 7.96
C LEU A 248 3.21 -8.71 6.90
N LEU A 249 4.31 -9.44 7.14
CA LEU A 249 4.86 -10.42 6.20
C LEU A 249 3.98 -11.67 6.06
N TYR A 250 3.27 -12.04 7.11
CA TYR A 250 2.34 -13.17 7.13
C TYR A 250 0.88 -12.75 6.90
N ASP A 251 0.66 -11.59 6.25
CA ASP A 251 -0.69 -11.14 5.85
C ASP A 251 -1.37 -12.20 4.95
N PRO A 252 -2.65 -12.56 5.20
CA PRO A 252 -3.40 -13.51 4.36
C PRO A 252 -3.50 -13.11 2.89
N LYS A 253 -3.41 -11.81 2.60
CA LYS A 253 -3.35 -11.26 1.24
C LYS A 253 -2.03 -10.51 1.07
N PRO A 254 -0.98 -11.18 0.57
CA PRO A 254 0.33 -10.56 0.40
C PRO A 254 0.25 -9.27 -0.41
N HIS A 255 0.94 -8.24 0.06
CA HIS A 255 0.98 -6.96 -0.63
C HIS A 255 1.86 -7.06 -1.89
N PRO A 256 1.39 -6.57 -3.06
CA PRO A 256 2.17 -6.61 -4.30
C PRO A 256 3.40 -5.69 -4.27
N LEU A 257 3.43 -4.74 -3.34
CA LEU A 257 4.57 -3.88 -3.05
C LEU A 257 4.52 -3.51 -1.57
N MET A 258 5.63 -3.73 -0.88
CA MET A 258 5.88 -3.19 0.45
C MET A 258 7.01 -2.17 0.38
N ALA A 259 6.77 -0.99 0.92
CA ALA A 259 7.74 0.07 1.09
C ALA A 259 7.82 0.38 2.59
N ILE A 260 8.95 0.08 3.20
CA ILE A 260 9.16 0.22 4.64
C ILE A 260 10.25 1.26 4.85
N GLU A 261 9.91 2.35 5.56
CA GLU A 261 10.84 3.42 5.87
C GLU A 261 11.57 3.11 7.18
N GLU A 262 12.89 3.27 7.17
CA GLU A 262 13.79 3.09 8.32
C GLU A 262 13.50 1.79 9.12
N PRO A 263 13.53 0.62 8.47
CA PRO A 263 13.22 -0.65 9.16
C PRO A 263 14.17 -0.95 10.32
N GLU A 264 15.39 -0.40 10.30
CA GLU A 264 16.41 -0.55 11.32
C GLU A 264 16.15 0.24 12.60
N ASN A 265 15.35 1.29 12.55
CA ASN A 265 15.09 2.14 13.71
C ASN A 265 14.53 1.33 14.87
N GLN A 266 15.11 1.52 16.07
CA GLN A 266 14.68 0.85 17.31
C GLN A 266 14.83 -0.69 17.31
N LEU A 267 15.51 -1.27 16.32
CA LEU A 267 15.88 -2.67 16.33
C LEU A 267 17.31 -2.86 16.84
N ASP A 268 17.50 -3.91 17.64
CA ASP A 268 18.82 -4.40 17.94
C ASP A 268 19.49 -4.93 16.66
N PRO A 269 20.84 -4.77 16.48
CA PRO A 269 21.54 -5.28 15.31
C PRO A 269 21.31 -6.77 15.01
N GLU A 270 21.15 -7.61 16.04
CA GLU A 270 20.84 -9.03 15.88
C GLU A 270 19.43 -9.22 15.29
N LEU A 271 18.44 -8.50 15.79
CA LEU A 271 17.08 -8.53 15.25
C LEU A 271 16.98 -7.99 13.82
N LEU A 272 17.82 -7.01 13.48
CA LEU A 272 17.88 -6.49 12.11
C LEU A 272 18.36 -7.55 11.12
N HIS A 273 19.35 -8.36 11.50
CA HIS A 273 19.77 -9.47 10.66
C HIS A 273 18.64 -10.48 10.41
N GLU A 274 17.95 -10.87 11.47
CA GLU A 274 16.82 -11.79 11.39
C GLU A 274 15.66 -11.21 10.53
N LEU A 275 15.38 -9.91 10.66
CA LEU A 275 14.37 -9.24 9.84
C LEU A 275 14.75 -9.23 8.35
N CYS A 276 16.02 -9.03 8.02
CA CYS A 276 16.49 -9.10 6.63
C CYS A 276 16.27 -10.50 6.02
N GLU A 277 16.45 -11.57 6.79
CA GLU A 277 16.16 -12.93 6.32
C GLU A 277 14.66 -13.14 6.07
N GLU A 278 13.78 -12.59 6.91
CA GLU A 278 12.32 -12.64 6.68
C GLU A 278 11.93 -11.88 5.42
N PHE A 279 12.47 -10.68 5.20
CA PHE A 279 12.19 -9.92 3.98
C PHE A 279 12.65 -10.65 2.71
N ARG A 280 13.80 -11.33 2.76
CA ARG A 280 14.27 -12.15 1.64
C ARG A 280 13.38 -13.37 1.38
N ALA A 281 12.87 -13.99 2.43
CA ALA A 281 11.97 -15.13 2.31
C ALA A 281 10.59 -14.72 1.75
N TYR A 282 10.17 -13.48 1.99
CA TYR A 282 8.92 -12.93 1.46
C TYR A 282 9.03 -12.54 -0.03
N ALA A 283 10.17 -11.99 -0.48
CA ALA A 283 10.37 -11.45 -1.83
C ALA A 283 10.54 -12.54 -2.89
#